data_ebaf3e2246001b14e4a9717c41fea74f
#
_entry.id   ebaf3e2246001b14e4a9717c41fea74f
#
_cell.length_a   1.000
_cell.length_b   1.000
_cell.length_c   1.000
_cell.angle_alpha   90.00
_cell.angle_beta   90.00
_cell.angle_gamma   90.00
#
_symmetry.space_group_name_H-M   'P 1'
#
loop_
_entity.id
_entity.type
_entity.pdbx_description
1 polymer ?
#
loop_
_entity_poly.entity_id
_entity_poly.type
_entity_poly.pdbx_seq_one_letter_code
_entity_poly.pdbx_strand_id
1 'polypeptide(L)'
;ESLEAIKSVKWYPAWGEERISKMIEDRNDWCISRQRTWGVPIPVFYCKDCEKEYVTPESLDKVQAIVKEQGTNAWFGLDEKELMPDGAKCSCGCTEFKKGTDIMDVWFDSGSTHQSVVMQRPELGQVADMYLEGSDQHRGWFQSSLLTAVAVTGKAPYKSVLTHGYVV
;
A
#
# COMPACT_ATOMS: atom_id res chain seq x y z
N GLU A 1 -1.67 7.30 16.20
CA GLU A 1 -2.85 6.63 15.62
C GLU A 1 -2.66 5.12 15.59
N SER A 2 -1.59 4.57 14.94
CA SER A 2 -1.37 3.11 14.88
C SER A 2 -1.25 2.46 16.26
N LEU A 3 -0.57 3.09 17.23
CA LEU A 3 -0.47 2.60 18.60
C LEU A 3 -1.84 2.55 19.31
N GLU A 4 -2.73 3.47 19.02
CA GLU A 4 -4.11 3.43 19.54
C GLU A 4 -4.92 2.30 18.87
N ALA A 5 -4.74 2.10 17.57
CA ALA A 5 -5.40 1.00 16.88
C ALA A 5 -4.98 -0.37 17.41
N ILE A 6 -3.69 -0.56 17.77
CA ILE A 6 -3.17 -1.80 18.37
C ILE A 6 -3.92 -2.17 19.65
N LYS A 7 -4.22 -1.20 20.51
CA LYS A 7 -4.93 -1.43 21.79
C LYS A 7 -6.36 -1.95 21.61
N SER A 8 -6.96 -1.73 20.44
CA SER A 8 -8.31 -2.23 20.13
C SER A 8 -8.33 -3.69 19.65
N VAL A 9 -7.16 -4.28 19.39
CA VAL A 9 -6.98 -5.64 18.85
C VAL A 9 -6.77 -6.64 19.98
N LYS A 10 -7.34 -7.83 19.86
CA LYS A 10 -7.09 -8.95 20.78
C LYS A 10 -5.86 -9.74 20.30
N TRP A 11 -4.85 -9.83 21.15
CA TRP A 11 -3.59 -10.51 20.83
C TRP A 11 -3.50 -11.88 21.51
N TYR A 12 -3.17 -12.90 20.72
CA TYR A 12 -2.95 -14.28 21.16
C TYR A 12 -1.60 -14.79 20.64
N PRO A 13 -0.59 -14.99 21.50
CA PRO A 13 -0.49 -14.63 22.93
C PRO A 13 -0.48 -13.11 23.17
N ALA A 14 -0.78 -12.70 24.38
CA ALA A 14 -0.87 -11.28 24.78
C ALA A 14 0.43 -10.46 24.52
N TRP A 15 1.60 -11.09 24.54
CA TRP A 15 2.88 -10.43 24.23
C TRP A 15 2.96 -9.85 22.80
N GLY A 16 2.08 -10.28 21.92
CA GLY A 16 1.98 -9.76 20.53
C GLY A 16 1.71 -8.26 20.49
N GLU A 17 0.90 -7.72 21.42
CA GLU A 17 0.63 -6.30 21.55
C GLU A 17 1.89 -5.48 21.82
N GLU A 18 2.67 -5.87 22.82
CA GLU A 18 3.91 -5.18 23.20
C GLU A 18 4.93 -5.25 22.03
N ARG A 19 5.02 -6.42 21.40
CA ARG A 19 5.97 -6.66 20.31
C ARG A 19 5.70 -5.74 19.10
N ILE A 20 4.46 -5.67 18.62
CA ILE A 20 4.14 -4.82 17.48
C ILE A 20 4.20 -3.34 17.85
N SER A 21 3.82 -2.97 19.08
CA SER A 21 3.89 -1.59 19.55
C SER A 21 5.32 -1.07 19.52
N LYS A 22 6.28 -1.81 20.06
CA LYS A 22 7.71 -1.44 20.00
C LYS A 22 8.21 -1.31 18.57
N MET A 23 7.80 -2.20 17.68
CA MET A 23 8.20 -2.12 16.26
C MET A 23 7.64 -0.89 15.54
N ILE A 24 6.46 -0.40 15.94
CA ILE A 24 5.86 0.82 15.38
C ILE A 24 6.49 2.07 16.01
N GLU A 25 6.76 2.07 17.31
CA GLU A 25 7.42 3.20 18.01
C GLU A 25 8.79 3.51 17.43
N ASP A 26 9.57 2.48 17.13
CA ASP A 26 10.93 2.59 16.58
C ASP A 26 10.94 2.91 15.06
N ARG A 27 9.77 2.94 14.42
CA ARG A 27 9.67 3.12 12.97
C ARG A 27 9.48 4.59 12.61
N ASN A 28 10.46 5.18 11.93
CA ASN A 28 10.37 6.56 11.47
C ASN A 28 9.64 6.67 10.11
N ASP A 29 10.02 5.83 9.15
CA ASP A 29 9.46 5.85 7.79
C ASP A 29 9.44 4.45 7.15
N TRP A 30 8.80 4.36 6.00
CA TRP A 30 8.77 3.17 5.16
C TRP A 30 9.00 3.55 3.71
N CYS A 31 10.17 3.28 3.20
CA CYS A 31 10.44 3.41 1.78
C CYS A 31 9.68 2.32 1.02
N ILE A 32 8.61 2.71 0.33
CA ILE A 32 7.74 1.78 -0.41
C ILE A 32 8.20 1.50 -1.83
N SER A 33 9.16 2.26 -2.38
CA SER A 33 9.67 2.05 -3.73
C SER A 33 10.71 0.93 -3.79
N ARG A 34 10.65 0.13 -4.86
CA ARG A 34 11.60 -0.93 -5.17
C ARG A 34 11.99 -0.87 -6.65
N GLN A 35 13.26 -1.14 -6.93
CA GLN A 35 13.84 -1.21 -8.27
C GLN A 35 13.95 -2.69 -8.65
N ARG A 36 12.82 -3.26 -9.09
CA ARG A 36 12.67 -4.66 -9.51
C ARG A 36 11.87 -4.74 -10.80
N THR A 37 12.03 -5.84 -11.52
CA THR A 37 11.35 -6.07 -12.81
C THR A 37 9.90 -6.49 -12.64
N TRP A 38 9.55 -7.06 -11.51
CA TRP A 38 8.22 -7.58 -11.23
C TRP A 38 7.59 -6.93 -9.99
N GLY A 39 6.40 -6.40 -10.14
CA GLY A 39 5.62 -5.81 -9.05
C GLY A 39 4.58 -4.81 -9.56
N VAL A 40 3.80 -4.26 -8.63
CA VAL A 40 2.82 -3.21 -8.92
C VAL A 40 3.54 -1.88 -9.12
N PRO A 41 3.37 -1.18 -10.25
CA PRO A 41 4.05 0.07 -10.50
C PRO A 41 3.57 1.17 -9.56
N ILE A 42 4.47 2.09 -9.21
CA ILE A 42 4.13 3.33 -8.53
C ILE A 42 3.75 4.36 -9.59
N PRO A 43 2.50 4.87 -9.62
CA PRO A 43 2.00 5.72 -10.69
C PRO A 43 2.47 7.17 -10.55
N VAL A 44 3.78 7.38 -10.61
CA VAL A 44 4.42 8.70 -10.56
C VAL A 44 4.97 9.05 -11.92
N PHE A 45 4.71 10.28 -12.36
CA PHE A 45 5.32 10.84 -13.56
C PHE A 45 6.38 11.89 -13.17
N TYR A 46 7.33 12.11 -14.04
CA TYR A 46 8.36 13.12 -13.88
C TYR A 46 8.35 14.07 -15.07
N CYS A 47 8.39 15.35 -14.80
CA CYS A 47 8.51 16.38 -15.84
C CYS A 47 9.82 16.20 -16.62
N LYS A 48 9.80 16.26 -17.95
CA LYS A 48 11.01 16.11 -18.76
C LYS A 48 11.95 17.31 -18.66
N ASP A 49 11.44 18.51 -18.34
CA ASP A 49 12.26 19.73 -18.27
C ASP A 49 12.87 19.96 -16.90
N CYS A 50 12.05 19.85 -15.81
CA CYS A 50 12.53 20.20 -14.46
C CYS A 50 12.67 18.99 -13.53
N GLU A 51 12.41 17.78 -14.02
CA GLU A 51 12.50 16.50 -13.31
C GLU A 51 11.66 16.39 -12.03
N LYS A 52 10.80 17.36 -11.74
CA LYS A 52 9.88 17.30 -10.61
C LYS A 52 8.85 16.20 -10.84
N GLU A 53 8.51 15.56 -9.74
CA GLU A 53 7.40 14.61 -9.69
C GLU A 53 6.07 15.28 -10.02
N TYR A 54 5.23 14.54 -10.72
CA TYR A 54 3.87 14.91 -11.03
C TYR A 54 2.93 13.80 -10.58
N VAL A 55 2.23 14.06 -9.50
CA VAL A 55 1.19 13.18 -8.93
C VAL A 55 0.04 14.08 -8.51
N THR A 56 -1.12 13.91 -9.14
CA THR A 56 -2.34 14.63 -8.81
C THR A 56 -3.50 13.66 -8.68
N PRO A 57 -4.60 14.02 -8.02
CA PRO A 57 -5.80 13.19 -7.99
C PRO A 57 -6.23 12.76 -9.39
N GLU A 58 -6.24 13.67 -10.35
CA GLU A 58 -6.65 13.40 -11.71
C GLU A 58 -5.71 12.41 -12.44
N SER A 59 -4.40 12.50 -12.19
CA SER A 59 -3.44 11.55 -12.76
C SER A 59 -3.60 10.16 -12.16
N LEU A 60 -3.87 10.07 -10.86
CA LEU A 60 -4.13 8.81 -10.18
C LEU A 60 -5.45 8.17 -10.65
N ASP A 61 -6.52 8.96 -10.76
CA ASP A 61 -7.82 8.50 -11.24
C ASP A 61 -7.75 7.97 -12.67
N LYS A 62 -7.00 8.64 -13.54
CA LYS A 62 -6.79 8.20 -14.94
C LYS A 62 -6.07 6.85 -14.98
N VAL A 63 -4.96 6.72 -14.25
CA VAL A 63 -4.19 5.45 -14.17
C VAL A 63 -5.05 4.35 -13.54
N GLN A 64 -5.79 4.65 -12.47
CA GLN A 64 -6.68 3.68 -11.83
C GLN A 64 -7.73 3.15 -12.79
N ALA A 65 -8.37 4.01 -13.58
CA ALA A 65 -9.36 3.61 -14.58
C ALA A 65 -8.77 2.65 -15.63
N ILE A 66 -7.59 2.98 -16.15
CA ILE A 66 -6.87 2.15 -17.12
C ILE A 66 -6.47 0.79 -16.51
N VAL A 67 -5.90 0.80 -15.33
CA VAL A 67 -5.48 -0.43 -14.64
C VAL A 67 -6.67 -1.32 -14.29
N LYS A 68 -7.82 -0.75 -13.97
CA LYS A 68 -9.06 -1.50 -13.72
C LYS A 68 -9.53 -2.29 -14.95
N GLU A 69 -9.32 -1.76 -16.15
CA GLU A 69 -9.73 -2.41 -17.40
C GLU A 69 -8.66 -3.35 -17.97
N GLN A 70 -7.40 -2.95 -17.91
CA GLN A 70 -6.30 -3.60 -18.63
C GLN A 70 -5.27 -4.28 -17.73
N GLY A 71 -5.40 -4.13 -16.40
CA GLY A 71 -4.43 -4.61 -15.44
C GLY A 71 -3.19 -3.72 -15.32
N THR A 72 -2.32 -4.04 -14.37
CA THR A 72 -1.12 -3.23 -14.07
C THR A 72 -0.09 -3.19 -15.19
N ASN A 73 -0.10 -4.16 -16.09
CA ASN A 73 0.79 -4.18 -17.26
C ASN A 73 0.56 -2.99 -18.21
N ALA A 74 -0.60 -2.36 -18.17
CA ALA A 74 -0.90 -1.15 -18.94
C ALA A 74 0.10 -0.01 -18.62
N TRP A 75 0.56 0.10 -17.37
CA TRP A 75 1.57 1.09 -16.99
C TRP A 75 2.85 0.95 -17.80
N PHE A 76 3.29 -0.26 -18.06
CA PHE A 76 4.53 -0.53 -18.79
C PHE A 76 4.34 -0.50 -20.31
N GLY A 77 3.16 -0.88 -20.78
CA GLY A 77 2.88 -1.04 -22.21
C GLY A 77 2.37 0.21 -22.94
N LEU A 78 1.69 1.12 -22.23
CA LEU A 78 1.12 2.34 -22.84
C LEU A 78 2.11 3.51 -22.79
N ASP A 79 1.96 4.45 -23.70
CA ASP A 79 2.72 5.69 -23.70
C ASP A 79 2.25 6.65 -22.58
N GLU A 80 3.14 7.56 -22.16
CA GLU A 80 2.81 8.55 -21.14
C GLU A 80 1.57 9.38 -21.47
N LYS A 81 1.38 9.72 -22.74
CA LYS A 81 0.22 10.51 -23.20
C LYS A 81 -1.11 9.81 -23.00
N GLU A 82 -1.13 8.49 -23.04
CA GLU A 82 -2.33 7.69 -22.83
C GLU A 82 -2.67 7.58 -21.34
N LEU A 83 -1.62 7.58 -20.48
CA LEU A 83 -1.74 7.45 -19.04
C LEU A 83 -1.99 8.77 -18.33
N MET A 84 -1.62 9.90 -18.95
CA MET A 84 -1.79 11.23 -18.38
C MET A 84 -3.19 11.80 -18.63
N PRO A 85 -3.73 12.60 -17.71
CA PRO A 85 -4.96 13.34 -17.96
C PRO A 85 -4.75 14.41 -19.04
N ASP A 86 -5.82 14.71 -19.79
CA ASP A 86 -5.80 15.73 -20.82
C ASP A 86 -5.46 17.10 -20.22
N GLY A 87 -4.56 17.82 -20.88
CA GLY A 87 -4.14 19.16 -20.43
C GLY A 87 -3.18 19.17 -19.22
N ALA A 88 -2.63 18.02 -18.83
CA ALA A 88 -1.64 17.93 -17.75
C ALA A 88 -0.47 18.88 -18.01
N LYS A 89 -0.10 19.68 -16.99
CA LYS A 89 0.93 20.68 -17.07
C LYS A 89 1.73 20.76 -15.78
N CYS A 90 3.03 20.68 -15.90
CA CYS A 90 3.95 20.86 -14.77
C CYS A 90 3.96 22.33 -14.29
N SER A 91 4.34 22.55 -13.05
CA SER A 91 4.52 23.91 -12.48
C SER A 91 5.52 24.79 -13.24
N CYS A 92 6.47 24.19 -13.97
CA CYS A 92 7.42 24.90 -14.85
C CYS A 92 6.81 25.28 -16.22
N GLY A 93 5.60 24.80 -16.52
CA GLY A 93 4.93 25.03 -17.81
C GLY A 93 5.09 23.91 -18.83
N CYS A 94 5.94 22.95 -18.60
CA CYS A 94 6.14 21.79 -19.48
C CYS A 94 4.91 20.87 -19.49
N THR A 95 4.64 20.28 -20.66
CA THR A 95 3.54 19.31 -20.86
C THR A 95 4.05 17.91 -21.19
N GLU A 96 5.37 17.72 -21.19
CA GLU A 96 5.98 16.43 -21.45
C GLU A 96 6.48 15.78 -20.16
N PHE A 97 6.14 14.50 -20.03
CA PHE A 97 6.42 13.71 -18.84
C PHE A 97 7.09 12.39 -19.22
N LYS A 98 7.77 11.78 -18.24
CA LYS A 98 8.26 10.40 -18.29
C LYS A 98 7.64 9.61 -17.14
N LYS A 99 7.34 8.34 -17.36
CA LYS A 99 6.84 7.42 -16.29
C LYS A 99 7.97 7.10 -15.31
N GLY A 100 7.60 6.95 -14.03
CA GLY A 100 8.44 6.25 -13.06
C GLY A 100 8.58 4.77 -13.39
N THR A 101 9.71 4.19 -13.05
CA THR A 101 10.02 2.77 -13.27
C THR A 101 9.99 1.95 -11.99
N ASP A 102 9.81 2.60 -10.85
CA ASP A 102 9.77 1.96 -9.54
C ASP A 102 8.46 1.19 -9.34
N ILE A 103 8.56 0.09 -8.61
CA ILE A 103 7.42 -0.71 -8.18
C ILE A 103 7.22 -0.60 -6.67
N MET A 104 6.04 -0.96 -6.20
CA MET A 104 5.72 -0.99 -4.78
C MET A 104 6.45 -2.13 -4.07
N ASP A 105 6.79 -1.91 -2.81
CA ASP A 105 7.17 -2.97 -1.89
C ASP A 105 6.05 -4.01 -1.81
N VAL A 106 6.37 -5.28 -1.97
CA VAL A 106 5.41 -6.39 -1.88
C VAL A 106 4.66 -6.42 -0.53
N TRP A 107 5.26 -5.87 0.52
CA TRP A 107 4.59 -5.72 1.81
C TRP A 107 3.50 -4.63 1.80
N PHE A 108 3.60 -3.66 0.89
CA PHE A 108 2.52 -2.72 0.63
C PHE A 108 1.36 -3.41 -0.08
N ASP A 109 1.66 -4.22 -1.10
CA ASP A 109 0.65 -4.98 -1.83
C ASP A 109 -0.11 -5.93 -0.90
N SER A 110 0.61 -6.77 -0.15
CA SER A 110 0.00 -7.68 0.83
C SER A 110 -0.69 -6.95 1.99
N GLY A 111 -0.13 -5.85 2.45
CA GLY A 111 -0.72 -5.00 3.48
C GLY A 111 -2.06 -4.40 3.06
N SER A 112 -2.27 -4.17 1.77
CA SER A 112 -3.51 -3.60 1.21
C SER A 112 -4.65 -4.62 1.05
N THR A 113 -4.47 -5.90 1.46
CA THR A 113 -5.47 -6.97 1.31
C THR A 113 -6.81 -6.61 1.98
N HIS A 114 -6.79 -5.89 3.10
CA HIS A 114 -8.02 -5.41 3.75
C HIS A 114 -8.86 -4.53 2.82
N GLN A 115 -8.23 -3.67 2.01
CA GLN A 115 -8.90 -2.77 1.07
C GLN A 115 -9.24 -3.49 -0.24
N SER A 116 -8.32 -4.27 -0.78
CA SER A 116 -8.45 -4.87 -2.10
C SER A 116 -9.29 -6.16 -2.13
N VAL A 117 -9.44 -6.84 -0.99
CA VAL A 117 -10.18 -8.10 -0.88
C VAL A 117 -11.32 -7.99 0.13
N VAL A 118 -11.01 -7.72 1.40
CA VAL A 118 -12.01 -7.81 2.48
C VAL A 118 -13.13 -6.79 2.27
N MET A 119 -12.81 -5.53 2.03
CA MET A 119 -13.80 -4.47 1.83
C MET A 119 -14.51 -4.52 0.47
N GLN A 120 -13.96 -5.27 -0.51
CA GLN A 120 -14.60 -5.44 -1.82
C GLN A 120 -15.60 -6.58 -1.87
N ARG A 121 -15.62 -7.44 -0.85
CA ARG A 121 -16.49 -8.62 -0.80
C ARG A 121 -17.49 -8.49 0.34
N PRO A 122 -18.77 -8.22 0.07
CA PRO A 122 -19.78 -8.01 1.10
C PRO A 122 -19.90 -9.17 2.10
N GLU A 123 -19.64 -10.40 1.64
CA GLU A 123 -19.69 -11.61 2.48
C GLU A 123 -18.55 -11.69 3.50
N LEU A 124 -17.48 -10.94 3.33
CA LEU A 124 -16.33 -10.89 4.25
C LEU A 124 -16.45 -9.77 5.30
N GLY A 125 -17.42 -8.86 5.14
CA GLY A 125 -17.56 -7.69 6.01
C GLY A 125 -16.50 -6.62 5.74
N GLN A 126 -16.23 -5.78 6.75
CA GLN A 126 -15.32 -4.63 6.59
C GLN A 126 -13.97 -4.81 7.29
N VAL A 127 -13.89 -5.73 8.24
CA VAL A 127 -12.72 -5.97 9.09
C VAL A 127 -12.58 -7.47 9.30
N ALA A 128 -11.38 -8.00 9.13
CA ALA A 128 -11.11 -9.41 9.38
C ALA A 128 -11.31 -9.76 10.87
N ASP A 129 -11.91 -10.89 11.16
CA ASP A 129 -12.11 -11.34 12.54
C ASP A 129 -10.78 -11.75 13.17
N MET A 130 -9.90 -12.40 12.39
CA MET A 130 -8.60 -12.86 12.88
C MET A 130 -7.57 -12.88 11.77
N TYR A 131 -6.34 -12.39 12.09
CA TYR A 131 -5.12 -12.70 11.34
C TYR A 131 -4.37 -13.80 12.08
N LEU A 132 -3.93 -14.83 11.34
CA LEU A 132 -3.28 -16.01 11.89
C LEU A 132 -2.02 -16.31 11.11
N GLU A 133 -0.85 -16.08 11.73
CA GLU A 133 0.46 -16.33 11.15
C GLU A 133 1.54 -16.51 12.22
N GLY A 134 2.79 -16.70 11.79
CA GLY A 134 3.96 -16.80 12.65
C GLY A 134 4.40 -15.46 13.25
N SER A 135 5.29 -15.54 14.23
CA SER A 135 5.77 -14.37 14.98
C SER A 135 6.62 -13.39 14.16
N ASP A 136 7.19 -13.82 13.02
CA ASP A 136 7.90 -12.97 12.07
C ASP A 136 6.98 -11.93 11.41
N GLN A 137 5.66 -12.19 11.34
CA GLN A 137 4.71 -11.30 10.72
C GLN A 137 4.39 -10.03 11.54
N HIS A 138 4.86 -9.93 12.77
CA HIS A 138 4.85 -8.64 13.50
C HIS A 138 5.71 -7.58 12.81
N ARG A 139 6.74 -8.00 12.06
CA ARG A 139 7.54 -7.13 11.18
C ARG A 139 7.21 -7.31 9.69
N GLY A 140 6.21 -8.05 9.35
CA GLY A 140 5.73 -8.32 8.00
C GLY A 140 4.27 -7.92 7.83
N TRP A 141 3.43 -8.89 7.52
CA TRP A 141 2.04 -8.67 7.14
C TRP A 141 1.17 -8.04 8.23
N PHE A 142 1.34 -8.40 9.50
CA PHE A 142 0.60 -7.75 10.58
C PHE A 142 0.87 -6.25 10.62
N GLN A 143 2.13 -5.86 10.50
CA GLN A 143 2.53 -4.46 10.54
C GLN A 143 2.13 -3.70 9.27
N SER A 144 2.40 -4.25 8.08
CA SER A 144 2.07 -3.58 6.82
C SER A 144 0.56 -3.38 6.67
N SER A 145 -0.25 -4.39 7.04
CA SER A 145 -1.70 -4.28 7.05
C SER A 145 -2.20 -3.22 8.03
N LEU A 146 -1.62 -3.16 9.23
CA LEU A 146 -1.98 -2.15 10.22
C LEU A 146 -1.70 -0.73 9.71
N LEU A 147 -0.49 -0.50 9.19
CA LEU A 147 -0.07 0.82 8.73
C LEU A 147 -0.92 1.33 7.58
N THR A 148 -1.15 0.49 6.56
CA THR A 148 -1.99 0.85 5.40
C THR A 148 -3.45 1.06 5.79
N ALA A 149 -4.00 0.23 6.68
CA ALA A 149 -5.37 0.35 7.14
C ALA A 149 -5.59 1.61 7.98
N VAL A 150 -4.70 1.89 8.93
CA VAL A 150 -4.80 3.10 9.77
C VAL A 150 -4.66 4.36 8.93
N ALA A 151 -3.76 4.38 7.93
CA ALA A 151 -3.60 5.52 7.05
C ALA A 151 -4.89 5.84 6.25
N VAL A 152 -5.66 4.82 5.85
CA VAL A 152 -6.86 5.00 5.01
C VAL A 152 -8.14 5.10 5.83
N THR A 153 -8.26 4.31 6.91
CA THR A 153 -9.51 4.15 7.67
C THR A 153 -9.45 4.65 9.12
N GLY A 154 -8.26 4.93 9.63
CA GLY A 154 -8.03 5.25 11.04
C GLY A 154 -8.16 4.04 12.00
N LYS A 155 -8.31 2.81 11.48
CA LYS A 155 -8.61 1.61 12.28
C LYS A 155 -7.72 0.43 11.90
N ALA A 156 -7.54 -0.51 12.84
CA ALA A 156 -6.89 -1.79 12.54
C ALA A 156 -7.73 -2.61 11.55
N PRO A 157 -7.09 -3.37 10.63
CA PRO A 157 -7.79 -4.19 9.63
C PRO A 157 -8.28 -5.53 10.17
N TYR A 158 -8.01 -5.83 11.43
CA TYR A 158 -8.33 -7.09 12.11
C TYR A 158 -8.80 -6.84 13.53
N LYS A 159 -9.69 -7.70 14.02
CA LYS A 159 -10.20 -7.66 15.41
C LYS A 159 -9.28 -8.42 16.37
N SER A 160 -8.60 -9.45 15.87
CA SER A 160 -7.67 -10.25 16.65
C SER A 160 -6.48 -10.73 15.82
N VAL A 161 -5.38 -11.05 16.50
CA VAL A 161 -4.19 -11.66 15.92
C VAL A 161 -3.82 -12.89 16.74
N LEU A 162 -3.72 -14.03 16.07
CA LEU A 162 -3.21 -15.27 16.66
C LEU A 162 -1.84 -15.56 16.06
N THR A 163 -0.83 -15.66 16.91
CA THR A 163 0.54 -15.93 16.51
C THR A 163 0.91 -17.37 16.88
N HIS A 164 1.15 -18.19 15.88
CA HIS A 164 1.62 -19.56 16.10
C HIS A 164 3.15 -19.67 16.14
N GLY A 165 3.64 -20.82 16.62
CA GLY A 165 5.06 -21.20 16.53
C GLY A 165 5.40 -21.76 15.13
N TYR A 166 6.67 -22.12 14.96
CA TYR A 166 7.15 -22.75 13.73
C TYR A 166 7.12 -24.27 13.83
N VAL A 167 6.88 -24.93 12.71
CA VAL A 167 7.06 -26.37 12.57
C VAL A 167 8.55 -26.63 12.35
N VAL A 168 9.12 -27.55 13.11
CA VAL A 168 10.52 -27.99 13.06
C VAL A 168 10.61 -29.45 12.71
#